data_07d63b01e50b891e900b3a999213940b
#
_entry.id   07d63b01e50b891e900b3a999213940b
#
_cell.length_a   1.000
_cell.length_b   1.000
_cell.length_c   1.000
_cell.angle_alpha   90.00
_cell.angle_beta   90.00
_cell.angle_gamma   90.00
#
_symmetry.space_group_name_H-M   'P 1'
#
loop_
_entity.id
_entity.type
_entity.pdbx_description
1 polymer ?
#
loop_
_entity_poly.entity_id
_entity_poly.type
_entity_poly.pdbx_seq_one_letter_code
_entity_poly.pdbx_strand_id
1 'polypeptide(L)'
;MAGYLNSDTRKVTTHRLIEMKQRGEKISMLTSYDYTIAQIVDGAGVDIILVGDSASNVMAGNATTLPITVDQMIYHGKSVVRGVKRALVVLDMPFGSYQADPYDGVKNAIRMMKESHADSLKLEGGEEVIDTVRRIIGAGIPVMGHLGLTPQSINKFGTYGVRAKDEAEANKLIHDAHLLEEAGCFALVLEKIPAALAERVASELTIPVIGIGAGGKVDGQVLVVADMLGMTKGFSPRFLRRYADLHTIMTDAIGKYVEDVKEGDFPNESEQY
;
A
#
# COMPACT_ATOMS: atom_id res chain seq x y z
N MET A 1 16.98 1.05 -22.24
CA MET A 1 15.53 1.36 -22.40
C MET A 1 14.76 0.25 -21.70
N ALA A 2 14.16 0.56 -20.55
CA ALA A 2 13.23 -0.36 -19.93
C ALA A 2 11.98 -0.42 -20.82
N GLY A 3 11.85 -1.47 -21.60
CA GLY A 3 10.60 -1.77 -22.30
C GLY A 3 9.54 -1.99 -21.23
N TYR A 4 8.45 -1.26 -21.30
CA TYR A 4 7.31 -1.45 -20.43
C TYR A 4 6.88 -2.92 -20.51
N LEU A 5 6.90 -3.59 -19.39
CA LEU A 5 6.55 -5.02 -19.30
C LEU A 5 5.07 -5.29 -19.63
N ASN A 6 4.27 -4.24 -19.76
CA ASN A 6 2.84 -4.35 -20.01
C ASN A 6 2.43 -3.43 -21.16
N SER A 7 2.07 -4.01 -22.30
CA SER A 7 1.51 -3.28 -23.45
C SER A 7 0.04 -2.86 -23.24
N ASP A 8 -0.60 -3.32 -22.16
CA ASP A 8 -1.99 -3.03 -21.86
C ASP A 8 -2.13 -1.72 -21.08
N THR A 9 -2.60 -0.70 -21.74
CA THR A 9 -2.80 0.65 -21.18
C THR A 9 -4.18 0.88 -20.54
N ARG A 10 -5.06 -0.13 -20.54
CA ARG A 10 -6.39 -0.01 -19.95
C ARG A 10 -6.29 0.15 -18.44
N LYS A 11 -7.18 0.98 -17.87
CA LYS A 11 -7.31 1.17 -16.41
C LYS A 11 -7.48 -0.19 -15.71
N VAL A 12 -6.72 -0.41 -14.64
CA VAL A 12 -6.90 -1.56 -13.76
C VAL A 12 -8.09 -1.30 -12.87
N THR A 13 -9.00 -2.26 -12.81
CA THR A 13 -10.23 -2.24 -11.98
C THR A 13 -10.21 -3.39 -11.00
N THR A 14 -11.05 -3.34 -9.97
CA THR A 14 -11.22 -4.45 -9.02
C THR A 14 -11.59 -5.77 -9.70
N HIS A 15 -12.45 -5.71 -10.73
CA HIS A 15 -12.83 -6.88 -11.52
C HIS A 15 -11.65 -7.48 -12.27
N ARG A 16 -10.81 -6.64 -12.87
CA ARG A 16 -9.60 -7.09 -13.59
C ARG A 16 -8.61 -7.80 -12.66
N LEU A 17 -8.49 -7.38 -11.41
CA LEU A 17 -7.62 -8.08 -10.44
C LEU A 17 -8.13 -9.50 -10.15
N ILE A 18 -9.44 -9.70 -10.07
CA ILE A 18 -10.05 -11.03 -9.92
C ILE A 18 -9.74 -11.89 -11.16
N GLU A 19 -9.89 -11.32 -12.37
CA GLU A 19 -9.52 -12.03 -13.60
C GLU A 19 -8.04 -12.41 -13.65
N MET A 20 -7.13 -11.53 -13.18
CA MET A 20 -5.69 -11.83 -13.10
C MET A 20 -5.44 -13.04 -12.20
N LYS A 21 -6.06 -13.09 -11.02
CA LYS A 21 -5.97 -14.26 -10.13
C LYS A 21 -6.47 -15.53 -10.84
N GLN A 22 -7.63 -15.47 -11.49
CA GLN A 22 -8.21 -16.63 -12.21
C GLN A 22 -7.29 -17.16 -13.32
N ARG A 23 -6.51 -16.27 -13.96
CA ARG A 23 -5.51 -16.63 -14.98
C ARG A 23 -4.15 -17.00 -14.41
N GLY A 24 -3.95 -16.93 -13.08
CA GLY A 24 -2.65 -17.15 -12.44
C GLY A 24 -1.63 -16.04 -12.69
N GLU A 25 -2.07 -14.87 -13.16
CA GLU A 25 -1.22 -13.69 -13.34
C GLU A 25 -0.90 -13.04 -12.00
N LYS A 26 0.37 -12.71 -11.79
CA LYS A 26 0.79 -12.05 -10.55
C LYS A 26 0.49 -10.56 -10.58
N ILE A 27 -0.01 -10.06 -9.46
CA ILE A 27 -0.39 -8.66 -9.26
C ILE A 27 0.76 -7.93 -8.58
N SER A 28 1.21 -6.85 -9.20
CA SER A 28 2.21 -5.96 -8.63
C SER A 28 1.54 -4.79 -7.92
N MET A 29 1.93 -4.55 -6.66
CA MET A 29 1.43 -3.43 -5.86
C MET A 29 2.61 -2.69 -5.24
N LEU A 30 2.56 -1.36 -5.25
CA LEU A 30 3.62 -0.52 -4.69
C LEU A 30 3.00 0.73 -4.05
N THR A 31 3.59 1.23 -2.97
CA THR A 31 3.09 2.48 -2.38
C THR A 31 3.50 3.70 -3.19
N SER A 32 2.72 4.76 -3.10
CA SER A 32 3.11 6.12 -3.52
C SER A 32 2.37 7.15 -2.68
N TYR A 33 2.95 8.33 -2.51
CA TYR A 33 2.43 9.35 -1.59
C TYR A 33 2.36 10.75 -2.21
N ASP A 34 2.90 10.93 -3.42
CA ASP A 34 2.96 12.19 -4.13
C ASP A 34 2.77 12.01 -5.64
N TYR A 35 2.61 13.13 -6.32
CA TYR A 35 2.34 13.19 -7.77
C TYR A 35 3.50 12.65 -8.61
N THR A 36 4.74 13.05 -8.30
CA THR A 36 5.91 12.72 -9.12
C THR A 36 6.25 11.24 -9.05
N ILE A 37 6.28 10.68 -7.84
CA ILE A 37 6.52 9.25 -7.64
C ILE A 37 5.37 8.42 -8.22
N ALA A 38 4.11 8.89 -8.08
CA ALA A 38 2.96 8.20 -8.67
C ALA A 38 3.07 8.06 -10.19
N GLN A 39 3.52 9.10 -10.90
CA GLN A 39 3.75 9.04 -12.36
C GLN A 39 4.84 8.01 -12.72
N ILE A 40 5.91 7.94 -11.95
CA ILE A 40 7.00 6.97 -12.17
C ILE A 40 6.49 5.55 -11.94
N VAL A 41 5.76 5.32 -10.86
CA VAL A 41 5.23 3.99 -10.48
C VAL A 41 4.19 3.52 -11.50
N ASP A 42 3.25 4.38 -11.88
CA ASP A 42 2.23 4.07 -12.90
C ASP A 42 2.87 3.83 -14.26
N GLY A 43 3.83 4.68 -14.65
CA GLY A 43 4.60 4.53 -15.89
C GLY A 43 5.46 3.26 -15.94
N ALA A 44 5.87 2.71 -14.79
CA ALA A 44 6.56 1.44 -14.69
C ALA A 44 5.62 0.22 -14.88
N GLY A 45 4.30 0.42 -14.90
CA GLY A 45 3.31 -0.62 -15.17
C GLY A 45 2.84 -1.40 -13.95
N VAL A 46 2.97 -0.85 -12.74
CA VAL A 46 2.43 -1.44 -11.51
C VAL A 46 0.90 -1.52 -11.59
N ASP A 47 0.30 -2.60 -11.12
CA ASP A 47 -1.15 -2.83 -11.24
C ASP A 47 -1.95 -2.09 -10.18
N ILE A 48 -1.43 -2.00 -8.96
CA ILE A 48 -2.07 -1.29 -7.85
C ILE A 48 -1.09 -0.29 -7.24
N ILE A 49 -1.54 0.94 -7.03
CA ILE A 49 -0.82 1.93 -6.23
C ILE A 49 -1.54 2.10 -4.91
N LEU A 50 -0.81 1.85 -3.82
CA LEU A 50 -1.31 2.04 -2.45
C LEU A 50 -0.87 3.42 -1.94
N VAL A 51 -1.84 4.25 -1.59
CA VAL A 51 -1.59 5.41 -0.74
C VAL A 51 -1.70 4.93 0.69
N GLY A 52 -0.58 4.41 1.21
CA GLY A 52 -0.52 3.76 2.51
C GLY A 52 -0.44 4.75 3.68
N ASP A 53 -0.99 4.38 4.83
CA ASP A 53 -0.80 5.12 6.09
C ASP A 53 0.66 5.10 6.56
N SER A 54 1.50 4.24 5.96
CA SER A 54 2.97 4.30 6.03
C SER A 54 3.55 5.66 5.60
N ALA A 55 2.76 6.54 4.95
CA ALA A 55 3.10 7.96 4.77
C ALA A 55 3.45 8.63 6.11
N SER A 56 2.82 8.21 7.21
CA SER A 56 3.17 8.65 8.56
C SER A 56 4.66 8.45 8.87
N ASN A 57 5.21 7.31 8.47
CA ASN A 57 6.62 6.99 8.70
C ASN A 57 7.54 7.65 7.65
N VAL A 58 7.31 7.37 6.36
CA VAL A 58 8.29 7.69 5.30
C VAL A 58 8.17 9.12 4.77
N MET A 59 7.03 9.79 4.99
CA MET A 59 6.82 11.18 4.56
C MET A 59 6.84 12.16 5.74
N ALA A 60 6.21 11.80 6.87
CA ALA A 60 6.10 12.67 8.05
C ALA A 60 7.15 12.37 9.14
N GLY A 61 7.90 11.25 9.05
CA GLY A 61 8.95 10.88 10.00
C GLY A 61 8.45 10.40 11.36
N ASN A 62 7.18 10.02 11.47
CA ASN A 62 6.63 9.48 12.71
C ASN A 62 7.12 8.04 12.97
N ALA A 63 7.19 7.63 14.23
CA ALA A 63 7.62 6.30 14.62
C ALA A 63 6.62 5.19 14.23
N THR A 64 5.34 5.52 14.08
CA THR A 64 4.24 4.59 13.76
C THR A 64 3.30 5.19 12.72
N THR A 65 2.37 4.37 12.21
CA THR A 65 1.32 4.85 11.29
C THR A 65 0.18 5.58 12.03
N LEU A 66 0.10 5.49 13.35
CA LEU A 66 -1.02 5.97 14.15
C LEU A 66 -1.31 7.49 14.05
N PRO A 67 -0.30 8.39 13.96
CA PRO A 67 -0.55 9.83 13.98
C PRO A 67 -1.18 10.41 12.72
N ILE A 68 -1.10 9.71 11.57
CA ILE A 68 -1.60 10.27 10.32
C ILE A 68 -3.12 10.44 10.34
N THR A 69 -3.60 11.57 9.85
CA THR A 69 -5.02 11.93 9.89
C THR A 69 -5.73 11.64 8.55
N VAL A 70 -7.07 11.63 8.58
CA VAL A 70 -7.89 11.54 7.36
C VAL A 70 -7.56 12.67 6.38
N ASP A 71 -7.35 13.90 6.85
CA ASP A 71 -7.01 15.05 6.01
C ASP A 71 -5.67 14.87 5.28
N GLN A 72 -4.67 14.35 6.00
CA GLN A 72 -3.36 14.05 5.43
C GLN A 72 -3.45 12.91 4.39
N MET A 73 -4.20 11.87 4.69
CA MET A 73 -4.43 10.77 3.74
C MET A 73 -5.15 11.26 2.48
N ILE A 74 -6.15 12.13 2.62
CA ILE A 74 -6.84 12.77 1.49
C ILE A 74 -5.86 13.62 0.68
N TYR A 75 -4.96 14.37 1.31
CA TYR A 75 -3.94 15.16 0.62
C TYR A 75 -3.02 14.27 -0.23
N HIS A 76 -2.49 13.19 0.34
CA HIS A 76 -1.68 12.22 -0.38
C HIS A 76 -2.47 11.54 -1.51
N GLY A 77 -3.72 11.13 -1.23
CA GLY A 77 -4.61 10.52 -2.22
C GLY A 77 -4.84 11.42 -3.44
N LYS A 78 -5.17 12.71 -3.22
CA LYS A 78 -5.31 13.72 -4.29
C LYS A 78 -4.06 13.83 -5.14
N SER A 79 -2.90 13.85 -4.50
CA SER A 79 -1.62 13.99 -5.19
C SER A 79 -1.33 12.79 -6.07
N VAL A 80 -1.52 11.58 -5.56
CA VAL A 80 -1.29 10.33 -6.28
C VAL A 80 -2.26 10.17 -7.45
N VAL A 81 -3.57 10.34 -7.20
CA VAL A 81 -4.61 10.15 -8.23
C VAL A 81 -4.37 11.02 -9.47
N ARG A 82 -3.89 12.25 -9.28
CA ARG A 82 -3.55 13.14 -10.40
C ARG A 82 -2.40 12.62 -11.28
N GLY A 83 -1.51 11.83 -10.72
CA GLY A 83 -0.35 11.25 -11.40
C GLY A 83 -0.63 9.91 -12.09
N VAL A 84 -1.73 9.23 -11.75
CA VAL A 84 -2.03 7.86 -12.17
C VAL A 84 -3.02 7.84 -13.34
N LYS A 85 -2.73 7.00 -14.34
CA LYS A 85 -3.60 6.80 -15.52
C LYS A 85 -4.11 5.36 -15.60
N ARG A 86 -3.27 4.38 -15.26
CA ARG A 86 -3.55 2.95 -15.45
C ARG A 86 -3.81 2.20 -14.14
N ALA A 87 -2.94 2.32 -13.16
CA ALA A 87 -3.02 1.53 -11.93
C ALA A 87 -4.32 1.80 -11.14
N LEU A 88 -4.83 0.77 -10.45
CA LEU A 88 -5.88 0.94 -9.45
C LEU A 88 -5.30 1.68 -8.24
N VAL A 89 -5.92 2.76 -7.79
CA VAL A 89 -5.48 3.50 -6.60
C VAL A 89 -6.29 3.07 -5.38
N VAL A 90 -5.59 2.51 -4.40
CA VAL A 90 -6.14 2.13 -3.07
C VAL A 90 -5.67 3.14 -2.05
N LEU A 91 -6.57 3.69 -1.23
CA LEU A 91 -6.26 4.65 -0.18
C LEU A 91 -6.51 4.03 1.19
N ASP A 92 -5.53 4.05 2.09
CA ASP A 92 -5.70 3.56 3.45
C ASP A 92 -6.58 4.47 4.28
N MET A 93 -7.54 3.87 4.99
CA MET A 93 -8.22 4.54 6.09
C MET A 93 -7.31 4.54 7.32
N PRO A 94 -6.93 5.73 7.86
CA PRO A 94 -6.00 5.82 8.97
C PRO A 94 -6.63 5.36 10.29
N PHE A 95 -5.77 5.03 11.26
CA PHE A 95 -6.19 4.67 12.61
C PHE A 95 -7.15 5.71 13.22
N GLY A 96 -8.20 5.23 13.88
CA GLY A 96 -9.22 6.05 14.53
C GLY A 96 -10.33 6.52 13.58
N SER A 97 -10.23 6.28 12.27
CA SER A 97 -11.23 6.73 11.31
C SER A 97 -12.39 5.75 11.08
N TYR A 98 -12.26 4.49 11.54
CA TYR A 98 -13.24 3.44 11.25
C TYR A 98 -13.43 2.40 12.37
N GLN A 99 -12.56 2.41 13.40
CA GLN A 99 -12.59 1.40 14.47
C GLN A 99 -13.63 1.69 15.55
N ALA A 100 -13.91 2.97 15.83
CA ALA A 100 -14.72 3.36 16.98
C ALA A 100 -16.22 3.12 16.74
N ASP A 101 -16.70 3.44 15.56
CA ASP A 101 -18.12 3.35 15.20
C ASP A 101 -18.28 3.09 13.69
N PRO A 102 -19.12 2.10 13.27
CA PRO A 102 -19.34 1.82 11.86
C PRO A 102 -19.93 2.99 11.07
N TYR A 103 -20.74 3.82 11.70
CA TYR A 103 -21.35 4.98 11.04
C TYR A 103 -20.31 6.08 10.75
N ASP A 104 -19.42 6.36 11.68
CA ASP A 104 -18.30 7.27 11.44
C ASP A 104 -17.32 6.69 10.42
N GLY A 105 -17.09 5.37 10.43
CA GLY A 105 -16.32 4.67 9.40
C GLY A 105 -16.85 4.93 7.99
N VAL A 106 -18.16 4.79 7.78
CA VAL A 106 -18.80 5.08 6.47
C VAL A 106 -18.67 6.56 6.10
N LYS A 107 -18.90 7.49 7.04
CA LYS A 107 -18.76 8.94 6.78
C LYS A 107 -17.34 9.28 6.32
N ASN A 108 -16.33 8.77 7.03
CA ASN A 108 -14.94 8.98 6.67
C ASN A 108 -14.60 8.34 5.31
N ALA A 109 -15.09 7.13 5.05
CA ALA A 109 -14.91 6.45 3.77
C ALA A 109 -15.49 7.26 2.61
N ILE A 110 -16.74 7.72 2.72
CA ILE A 110 -17.40 8.58 1.72
C ILE A 110 -16.60 9.87 1.51
N ARG A 111 -16.15 10.51 2.59
CA ARG A 111 -15.34 11.71 2.53
C ARG A 111 -14.03 11.47 1.79
N MET A 112 -13.31 10.41 2.17
CA MET A 112 -12.03 10.05 1.55
C MET A 112 -12.16 9.77 0.06
N MET A 113 -13.18 9.00 -0.37
CA MET A 113 -13.46 8.73 -1.78
C MET A 113 -13.80 10.01 -2.57
N LYS A 114 -14.70 10.82 -2.04
CA LYS A 114 -15.15 12.06 -2.72
C LYS A 114 -14.05 13.09 -2.88
N GLU A 115 -13.20 13.24 -1.87
CA GLU A 115 -12.19 14.27 -1.88
C GLU A 115 -10.89 13.82 -2.54
N SER A 116 -10.48 12.55 -2.39
CA SER A 116 -9.24 12.05 -3.02
C SER A 116 -9.42 11.62 -4.45
N HIS A 117 -10.62 11.17 -4.84
CA HIS A 117 -10.93 10.48 -6.09
C HIS A 117 -10.18 9.15 -6.26
N ALA A 118 -9.78 8.50 -5.16
CA ALA A 118 -9.24 7.15 -5.20
C ALA A 118 -10.27 6.13 -5.72
N ASP A 119 -9.81 4.99 -6.22
CA ASP A 119 -10.69 3.95 -6.78
C ASP A 119 -11.28 3.04 -5.68
N SER A 120 -10.61 2.92 -4.53
CA SER A 120 -10.98 2.02 -3.44
C SER A 120 -10.28 2.40 -2.13
N LEU A 121 -10.73 1.78 -1.02
CA LEU A 121 -10.14 1.96 0.30
C LEU A 121 -9.54 0.68 0.85
N LYS A 122 -8.58 0.78 1.79
CA LYS A 122 -8.07 -0.35 2.57
C LYS A 122 -8.30 -0.12 4.06
N LEU A 123 -8.65 -1.19 4.78
CA LEU A 123 -8.85 -1.20 6.22
C LEU A 123 -8.11 -2.38 6.85
N GLU A 124 -7.63 -2.19 8.07
CA GLU A 124 -6.97 -3.21 8.88
C GLU A 124 -7.93 -3.84 9.89
N GLY A 125 -7.87 -5.17 10.02
CA GLY A 125 -8.69 -5.96 10.95
C GLY A 125 -9.66 -6.90 10.24
N GLY A 126 -10.19 -7.84 11.00
CA GLY A 126 -11.14 -8.86 10.57
C GLY A 126 -12.50 -8.66 11.24
N GLU A 127 -12.89 -9.65 12.08
CA GLU A 127 -14.17 -9.65 12.78
C GLU A 127 -14.43 -8.34 13.53
N GLU A 128 -13.41 -7.73 14.10
CA GLU A 128 -13.52 -6.52 14.93
C GLU A 128 -14.05 -5.30 14.16
N VAL A 129 -13.87 -5.27 12.83
CA VAL A 129 -14.26 -4.14 11.96
C VAL A 129 -15.26 -4.56 10.88
N ILE A 130 -15.77 -5.77 10.92
CA ILE A 130 -16.59 -6.34 9.84
C ILE A 130 -17.86 -5.56 9.56
N ASP A 131 -18.51 -5.02 10.59
CA ASP A 131 -19.72 -4.22 10.40
C ASP A 131 -19.43 -2.91 9.67
N THR A 132 -18.29 -2.30 9.96
CA THR A 132 -17.80 -1.12 9.21
C THR A 132 -17.54 -1.48 7.77
N VAL A 133 -16.81 -2.59 7.49
CA VAL A 133 -16.52 -3.07 6.15
C VAL A 133 -17.79 -3.28 5.34
N ARG A 134 -18.76 -4.03 5.88
CA ARG A 134 -20.06 -4.29 5.21
C ARG A 134 -20.81 -3.01 4.87
N ARG A 135 -20.81 -2.03 5.79
CA ARG A 135 -21.49 -0.76 5.56
C ARG A 135 -20.80 0.10 4.51
N ILE A 136 -19.45 0.13 4.49
CA ILE A 136 -18.69 0.84 3.46
C ILE A 136 -18.94 0.23 2.09
N ILE A 137 -18.90 -1.10 1.97
CA ILE A 137 -19.21 -1.81 0.72
C ILE A 137 -20.66 -1.58 0.31
N GLY A 138 -21.60 -1.63 1.27
CA GLY A 138 -23.02 -1.32 1.04
C GLY A 138 -23.27 0.12 0.56
N ALA A 139 -22.38 1.06 0.86
CA ALA A 139 -22.39 2.42 0.32
C ALA A 139 -21.83 2.52 -1.12
N GLY A 140 -21.40 1.41 -1.73
CA GLY A 140 -20.85 1.35 -3.09
C GLY A 140 -19.35 1.60 -3.18
N ILE A 141 -18.62 1.54 -2.07
CA ILE A 141 -17.16 1.77 -2.03
C ILE A 141 -16.43 0.42 -2.00
N PRO A 142 -15.54 0.12 -2.97
CA PRO A 142 -14.74 -1.11 -2.94
C PRO A 142 -13.74 -1.09 -1.78
N VAL A 143 -13.64 -2.22 -1.07
CA VAL A 143 -12.76 -2.37 0.10
C VAL A 143 -11.75 -3.49 -0.13
N MET A 144 -10.48 -3.22 0.20
CA MET A 144 -9.40 -4.18 0.36
C MET A 144 -9.21 -4.44 1.87
N GLY A 145 -9.24 -5.70 2.30
CA GLY A 145 -8.93 -6.08 3.68
C GLY A 145 -7.43 -6.12 3.95
N HIS A 146 -7.03 -6.11 5.24
CA HIS A 146 -5.65 -6.30 5.65
C HIS A 146 -5.56 -7.07 6.96
N LEU A 147 -4.89 -8.22 6.94
CA LEU A 147 -4.72 -9.13 8.08
C LEU A 147 -3.24 -9.49 8.32
N GLY A 148 -2.99 -10.13 9.44
CA GLY A 148 -1.65 -10.50 9.90
C GLY A 148 -1.05 -9.43 10.80
N LEU A 149 0.14 -8.94 10.49
CA LEU A 149 0.64 -7.74 11.14
C LEU A 149 -0.11 -6.54 10.57
N THR A 150 -0.90 -5.92 11.41
CA THR A 150 -1.60 -4.67 11.11
C THR A 150 -0.92 -3.53 11.85
N PRO A 151 -0.17 -2.63 11.16
CA PRO A 151 0.60 -1.54 11.81
C PRO A 151 -0.24 -0.65 12.72
N GLN A 152 -1.53 -0.45 12.42
CA GLN A 152 -2.44 0.31 13.27
C GLN A 152 -2.69 -0.36 14.63
N SER A 153 -2.42 -1.66 14.76
CA SER A 153 -2.52 -2.41 16.01
C SER A 153 -1.17 -2.57 16.74
N ILE A 154 -0.15 -1.80 16.37
CA ILE A 154 1.23 -1.99 16.88
C ILE A 154 1.32 -1.93 18.42
N ASN A 155 0.55 -1.05 19.06
CA ASN A 155 0.54 -0.94 20.52
C ASN A 155 -0.10 -2.19 21.18
N LYS A 156 -1.08 -2.82 20.54
CA LYS A 156 -1.68 -4.10 20.98
C LYS A 156 -0.68 -5.25 20.83
N PHE A 157 0.08 -5.26 19.75
CA PHE A 157 1.06 -6.32 19.49
C PHE A 157 2.38 -6.14 20.23
N GLY A 158 2.77 -4.92 20.55
CA GLY A 158 4.03 -4.59 21.21
C GLY A 158 5.29 -4.84 20.38
N THR A 159 5.16 -5.34 19.15
CA THR A 159 6.27 -5.68 18.27
C THR A 159 5.83 -5.78 16.81
N TYR A 160 6.76 -5.49 15.89
CA TYR A 160 6.60 -5.77 14.45
C TYR A 160 6.96 -7.23 14.08
N GLY A 161 6.80 -8.18 14.99
CA GLY A 161 7.08 -9.61 14.77
C GLY A 161 6.13 -10.28 13.78
N VAL A 162 6.50 -11.49 13.34
CA VAL A 162 5.63 -12.35 12.51
C VAL A 162 4.42 -12.78 13.31
N ARG A 163 3.21 -12.62 12.74
CA ARG A 163 1.91 -12.96 13.33
C ARG A 163 1.45 -14.37 12.92
N ALA A 164 0.41 -14.85 13.58
CA ALA A 164 -0.24 -16.13 13.27
C ALA A 164 0.72 -17.33 13.20
N LYS A 165 1.64 -17.40 14.18
CA LYS A 165 2.57 -18.53 14.32
C LYS A 165 1.97 -19.69 15.10
N ASP A 166 1.08 -19.41 16.04
CA ASP A 166 0.35 -20.42 16.79
C ASP A 166 -0.97 -20.74 16.11
N GLU A 167 -1.54 -21.91 16.48
CA GLU A 167 -2.72 -22.46 15.84
C GLU A 167 -3.96 -21.57 16.05
N ALA A 168 -4.12 -20.98 17.22
CA ALA A 168 -5.28 -20.16 17.54
C ALA A 168 -5.30 -18.88 16.70
N GLU A 169 -4.15 -18.20 16.60
CA GLU A 169 -4.01 -16.99 15.78
C GLU A 169 -4.12 -17.32 14.29
N ALA A 170 -3.58 -18.46 13.84
CA ALA A 170 -3.71 -18.91 12.46
C ALA A 170 -5.17 -19.21 12.08
N ASN A 171 -5.90 -19.93 12.94
CA ASN A 171 -7.32 -20.21 12.72
C ASN A 171 -8.18 -18.94 12.71
N LYS A 172 -7.89 -17.98 13.61
CA LYS A 172 -8.55 -16.67 13.58
C LYS A 172 -8.28 -15.94 12.27
N LEU A 173 -7.04 -15.91 11.79
CA LEU A 173 -6.68 -15.25 10.54
C LEU A 173 -7.41 -15.87 9.34
N ILE A 174 -7.53 -17.19 9.27
CA ILE A 174 -8.28 -17.88 8.22
C ILE A 174 -9.76 -17.52 8.30
N HIS A 175 -10.35 -17.57 9.49
CA HIS A 175 -11.73 -17.17 9.72
C HIS A 175 -11.97 -15.72 9.25
N ASP A 176 -11.13 -14.79 9.68
CA ASP A 176 -11.24 -13.37 9.31
C ASP A 176 -11.09 -13.14 7.81
N ALA A 177 -10.23 -13.91 7.14
CA ALA A 177 -10.03 -13.84 5.70
C ALA A 177 -11.32 -14.22 4.93
N HIS A 178 -11.96 -15.32 5.31
CA HIS A 178 -13.26 -15.72 4.74
C HIS A 178 -14.35 -14.70 5.05
N LEU A 179 -14.38 -14.20 6.28
CA LEU A 179 -15.37 -13.21 6.70
C LEU A 179 -15.27 -11.90 5.88
N LEU A 180 -14.06 -11.45 5.57
CA LEU A 180 -13.82 -10.28 4.72
C LEU A 180 -14.24 -10.55 3.25
N GLU A 181 -13.96 -11.74 2.73
CA GLU A 181 -14.44 -12.14 1.40
C GLU A 181 -15.97 -12.18 1.33
N GLU A 182 -16.62 -12.82 2.31
CA GLU A 182 -18.08 -12.88 2.42
C GLU A 182 -18.72 -11.49 2.57
N ALA A 183 -18.04 -10.55 3.23
CA ALA A 183 -18.49 -9.17 3.32
C ALA A 183 -18.39 -8.41 2.00
N GLY A 184 -17.68 -8.94 0.99
CA GLY A 184 -17.54 -8.38 -0.35
C GLY A 184 -16.26 -7.59 -0.57
N CYS A 185 -15.21 -7.79 0.23
CA CYS A 185 -13.89 -7.26 -0.08
C CYS A 185 -13.41 -7.78 -1.43
N PHE A 186 -12.81 -6.90 -2.25
CA PHE A 186 -12.34 -7.29 -3.59
C PHE A 186 -10.91 -7.88 -3.57
N ALA A 187 -10.16 -7.70 -2.51
CA ALA A 187 -8.81 -8.22 -2.31
C ALA A 187 -8.43 -8.21 -0.82
N LEU A 188 -7.39 -8.93 -0.47
CA LEU A 188 -6.86 -9.04 0.90
C LEU A 188 -5.33 -8.86 0.91
N VAL A 189 -4.82 -8.02 1.80
CA VAL A 189 -3.40 -7.95 2.13
C VAL A 189 -3.10 -8.89 3.29
N LEU A 190 -2.02 -9.68 3.19
CA LEU A 190 -1.47 -10.49 4.27
C LEU A 190 -0.05 -10.01 4.59
N GLU A 191 0.15 -9.50 5.81
CA GLU A 191 1.45 -8.98 6.23
C GLU A 191 2.10 -9.82 7.31
N LYS A 192 3.39 -10.15 7.10
CA LYS A 192 4.30 -10.79 8.06
C LYS A 192 3.67 -11.98 8.79
N ILE A 193 3.22 -12.96 8.02
CA ILE A 193 2.70 -14.25 8.49
C ILE A 193 3.52 -15.41 7.89
N PRO A 194 3.43 -16.63 8.44
CA PRO A 194 4.08 -17.80 7.85
C PRO A 194 3.64 -18.02 6.39
N ALA A 195 4.62 -18.30 5.50
CA ALA A 195 4.38 -18.46 4.06
C ALA A 195 3.38 -19.60 3.74
N ALA A 196 3.42 -20.70 4.49
CA ALA A 196 2.47 -21.81 4.30
C ALA A 196 1.02 -21.41 4.67
N LEU A 197 0.84 -20.56 5.69
CA LEU A 197 -0.47 -20.05 6.05
C LEU A 197 -1.00 -19.09 4.96
N ALA A 198 -0.14 -18.21 4.44
CA ALA A 198 -0.52 -17.31 3.35
C ALA A 198 -0.88 -18.07 2.06
N GLU A 199 -0.12 -19.12 1.70
CA GLU A 199 -0.43 -20.02 0.59
C GLU A 199 -1.80 -20.67 0.75
N ARG A 200 -2.10 -21.19 1.95
CA ARG A 200 -3.39 -21.77 2.28
C ARG A 200 -4.53 -20.76 2.09
N VAL A 201 -4.45 -19.59 2.70
CA VAL A 201 -5.47 -18.53 2.58
C VAL A 201 -5.66 -18.12 1.12
N ALA A 202 -4.56 -17.92 0.38
CA ALA A 202 -4.63 -17.55 -1.04
C ALA A 202 -5.30 -18.63 -1.91
N SER A 203 -5.15 -19.91 -1.55
CA SER A 203 -5.80 -21.02 -2.28
C SER A 203 -7.28 -21.21 -1.92
N GLU A 204 -7.69 -20.82 -0.71
CA GLU A 204 -9.08 -20.95 -0.24
C GLU A 204 -9.97 -19.78 -0.71
N LEU A 205 -9.42 -18.58 -0.89
CA LEU A 205 -10.16 -17.40 -1.29
C LEU A 205 -10.29 -17.28 -2.82
N THR A 206 -11.37 -16.70 -3.29
CA THR A 206 -11.58 -16.35 -4.71
C THR A 206 -11.05 -14.95 -5.05
N ILE A 207 -10.98 -14.06 -4.06
CA ILE A 207 -10.43 -12.72 -4.21
C ILE A 207 -8.89 -12.74 -4.21
N PRO A 208 -8.22 -11.78 -4.88
CA PRO A 208 -6.77 -11.66 -4.85
C PRO A 208 -6.18 -11.48 -3.45
N VAL A 209 -5.11 -12.21 -3.16
CA VAL A 209 -4.33 -12.11 -1.92
C VAL A 209 -2.97 -11.51 -2.24
N ILE A 210 -2.66 -10.36 -1.63
CA ILE A 210 -1.42 -9.61 -1.81
C ILE A 210 -0.55 -9.77 -0.57
N GLY A 211 0.67 -10.25 -0.73
CA GLY A 211 1.58 -10.49 0.39
C GLY A 211 2.60 -9.38 0.60
N ILE A 212 2.98 -9.17 1.86
CA ILE A 212 4.19 -8.47 2.27
C ILE A 212 4.81 -9.21 3.44
N GLY A 213 5.97 -9.82 3.22
CA GLY A 213 6.57 -10.69 4.23
C GLY A 213 5.72 -11.94 4.54
N ALA A 214 4.93 -12.40 3.57
CA ALA A 214 4.01 -13.54 3.67
C ALA A 214 4.34 -14.69 2.67
N GLY A 215 5.56 -14.69 2.11
CA GLY A 215 5.98 -15.68 1.13
C GLY A 215 5.54 -15.36 -0.30
N GLY A 216 5.94 -16.21 -1.26
CA GLY A 216 5.75 -15.98 -2.70
C GLY A 216 4.54 -16.70 -3.33
N LYS A 217 3.83 -17.55 -2.57
CA LYS A 217 2.72 -18.34 -3.08
C LYS A 217 1.36 -17.70 -2.83
N VAL A 218 1.28 -16.40 -3.08
CA VAL A 218 0.08 -15.56 -3.07
C VAL A 218 -0.11 -14.93 -4.44
N ASP A 219 -1.20 -14.23 -4.67
CA ASP A 219 -1.54 -13.72 -6.00
C ASP A 219 -0.76 -12.45 -6.39
N GLY A 220 -0.27 -11.70 -5.42
CA GLY A 220 0.54 -10.51 -5.67
C GLY A 220 1.46 -10.15 -4.50
N GLN A 221 2.24 -9.08 -4.67
CA GLN A 221 3.16 -8.57 -3.65
C GLN A 221 3.07 -7.05 -3.54
N VAL A 222 3.22 -6.52 -2.33
CA VAL A 222 3.33 -5.08 -2.08
C VAL A 222 4.63 -4.77 -1.33
N LEU A 223 5.23 -3.62 -1.64
CA LEU A 223 6.34 -3.01 -0.90
C LEU A 223 6.11 -1.52 -0.72
N VAL A 224 6.78 -0.94 0.27
CA VAL A 224 6.90 0.51 0.43
C VAL A 224 7.94 1.03 -0.56
N VAL A 225 7.57 2.00 -1.40
CA VAL A 225 8.41 2.49 -2.50
C VAL A 225 9.76 3.04 -2.01
N ALA A 226 9.76 3.78 -0.91
CA ALA A 226 10.97 4.34 -0.33
C ALA A 226 11.96 3.25 0.14
N ASP A 227 11.43 2.15 0.68
CA ASP A 227 12.24 1.01 1.13
C ASP A 227 12.78 0.21 -0.05
N MET A 228 11.92 -0.09 -1.03
CA MET A 228 12.27 -0.84 -2.23
C MET A 228 13.34 -0.14 -3.07
N LEU A 229 13.26 1.18 -3.17
CA LEU A 229 14.23 1.99 -3.91
C LEU A 229 15.47 2.36 -3.07
N GLY A 230 15.56 1.92 -1.82
CA GLY A 230 16.71 2.17 -0.96
C GLY A 230 16.86 3.63 -0.52
N MET A 231 15.76 4.38 -0.43
CA MET A 231 15.76 5.75 0.12
C MET A 231 15.86 5.72 1.65
N THR A 232 15.20 4.76 2.30
CA THR A 232 15.21 4.58 3.75
C THR A 232 16.47 3.86 4.21
N LYS A 233 17.31 4.51 5.04
CA LYS A 233 18.45 3.85 5.70
C LYS A 233 18.03 3.11 6.97
N GLY A 234 18.78 2.05 7.32
CA GLY A 234 18.64 1.34 8.59
C GLY A 234 17.47 0.35 8.65
N PHE A 235 16.53 0.37 7.73
CA PHE A 235 15.42 -0.58 7.66
C PHE A 235 15.70 -1.66 6.62
N SER A 236 15.98 -2.90 7.06
CA SER A 236 16.32 -4.02 6.17
C SER A 236 15.71 -5.34 6.69
N PRO A 237 14.39 -5.46 6.71
CA PRO A 237 13.75 -6.71 7.11
C PRO A 237 14.00 -7.79 6.05
N ARG A 238 13.95 -9.07 6.47
CA ARG A 238 14.24 -10.23 5.61
C ARG A 238 13.40 -10.26 4.31
N PHE A 239 12.19 -9.74 4.33
CA PHE A 239 11.29 -9.76 3.16
C PHE A 239 11.56 -8.63 2.16
N LEU A 240 12.33 -7.61 2.55
CA LEU A 240 12.62 -6.47 1.69
C LEU A 240 13.75 -6.79 0.71
N ARG A 241 13.46 -6.72 -0.58
CA ARG A 241 14.47 -6.66 -1.63
C ARG A 241 14.62 -5.21 -2.07
N ARG A 242 15.84 -4.68 -2.01
CA ARG A 242 16.16 -3.38 -2.59
C ARG A 242 16.50 -3.55 -4.07
N TYR A 243 15.90 -2.73 -4.90
CA TYR A 243 16.11 -2.72 -6.36
C TYR A 243 17.02 -1.56 -6.80
N ALA A 244 17.26 -0.59 -5.92
CA ALA A 244 18.16 0.53 -6.12
C ALA A 244 18.75 0.99 -4.78
N ASP A 245 19.75 1.89 -4.82
CA ASP A 245 20.28 2.64 -3.68
C ASP A 245 20.12 4.15 -3.96
N LEU A 246 18.87 4.60 -3.99
CA LEU A 246 18.59 6.01 -4.26
C LEU A 246 19.10 6.93 -3.16
N HIS A 247 19.26 6.44 -1.93
CA HIS A 247 19.85 7.27 -0.88
C HIS A 247 21.24 7.75 -1.25
N THR A 248 22.13 6.85 -1.68
CA THR A 248 23.49 7.21 -2.11
C THR A 248 23.45 8.08 -3.35
N ILE A 249 22.70 7.67 -4.39
CA ILE A 249 22.60 8.42 -5.66
C ILE A 249 22.12 9.86 -5.43
N MET A 250 21.09 10.05 -4.62
CA MET A 250 20.53 11.38 -4.32
C MET A 250 21.49 12.22 -3.47
N THR A 251 22.13 11.59 -2.47
CA THR A 251 23.09 12.28 -1.62
C THR A 251 24.28 12.79 -2.43
N ASP A 252 24.83 11.96 -3.32
CA ASP A 252 25.98 12.32 -4.17
C ASP A 252 25.60 13.43 -5.16
N ALA A 253 24.42 13.33 -5.79
CA ALA A 253 23.93 14.36 -6.71
C ALA A 253 23.70 15.71 -6.01
N ILE A 254 23.10 15.69 -4.82
CA ILE A 254 22.92 16.90 -3.99
C ILE A 254 24.28 17.45 -3.55
N GLY A 255 25.22 16.57 -3.16
CA GLY A 255 26.59 16.95 -2.80
C GLY A 255 27.29 17.68 -3.96
N LYS A 256 27.18 17.16 -5.17
CA LYS A 256 27.75 17.80 -6.37
C LYS A 256 27.13 19.18 -6.64
N TYR A 257 25.81 19.31 -6.53
CA TYR A 257 25.15 20.61 -6.65
C TYR A 257 25.68 21.63 -5.60
N VAL A 258 25.86 21.18 -4.35
CA VAL A 258 26.40 22.05 -3.28
C VAL A 258 27.83 22.50 -3.60
N GLU A 259 28.65 21.62 -4.15
CA GLU A 259 30.02 21.89 -4.58
C GLU A 259 30.02 22.93 -5.70
N ASP A 260 29.28 22.71 -6.79
CA ASP A 260 29.18 23.58 -7.95
C ASP A 260 28.72 25.00 -7.58
N VAL A 261 27.73 25.12 -6.68
CA VAL A 261 27.27 26.43 -6.19
C VAL A 261 28.38 27.14 -5.39
N LYS A 262 29.12 26.42 -4.53
CA LYS A 262 30.18 27.01 -3.69
C LYS A 262 31.42 27.41 -4.47
N GLU A 263 31.72 26.70 -5.55
CA GLU A 263 32.84 26.98 -6.45
C GLU A 263 32.48 28.02 -7.51
N GLY A 264 31.21 28.38 -7.65
CA GLY A 264 30.72 29.35 -8.64
C GLY A 264 30.60 28.77 -10.06
N ASP A 265 30.60 27.45 -10.20
CA ASP A 265 30.39 26.76 -11.47
C ASP A 265 28.91 26.68 -11.86
N PHE A 266 28.01 26.75 -10.88
CA PHE A 266 26.55 26.83 -11.09
C PHE A 266 25.97 28.12 -10.48
N PRO A 267 25.15 28.93 -11.24
CA PRO A 267 24.94 28.80 -12.68
C PRO A 267 26.12 29.34 -13.48
N ASN A 268 26.50 28.67 -14.56
CA ASN A 268 27.49 29.18 -15.51
C ASN A 268 26.82 30.09 -16.57
N GLU A 269 27.65 30.66 -17.50
CA GLU A 269 27.15 31.61 -18.50
C GLU A 269 26.01 31.07 -19.38
N SER A 270 25.94 29.76 -19.64
CA SER A 270 24.89 29.14 -20.45
C SER A 270 23.57 28.91 -19.68
N GLU A 271 23.58 29.05 -18.37
CA GLU A 271 22.45 28.81 -17.46
C GLU A 271 21.86 30.13 -16.90
N GLN A 272 22.33 31.28 -17.39
CA GLN A 272 21.88 32.62 -17.00
C GLN A 272 20.94 33.21 -18.07
N TYR A 273 20.05 34.13 -17.64
CA TYR A 273 19.14 34.87 -18.51
C TYR A 273 19.56 36.32 -18.71
#